data_6cfef9dd2a19dc9e9d42c5e85372db93
#
_entry.id   6cfef9dd2a19dc9e9d42c5e85372db93
#
_cell.length_a   1.000
_cell.length_b   1.000
_cell.length_c   1.000
_cell.angle_alpha   90.00
_cell.angle_beta   90.00
_cell.angle_gamma   90.00
#
_symmetry.space_group_name_H-M   'P 1'
#
loop_
_entity.id
_entity.type
_entity.pdbx_description
1 polymer ?
#
loop_
_entity_poly.entity_id
_entity_poly.type
_entity_poly.pdbx_seq_one_letter_code
_entity_poly.pdbx_strand_id
1 'polypeptide(L)'
;MNLNFASVWEMIADLVPDNDALICGEDVVSWKSYDSRSSKVASALTNAGLGANSKAGLYLNNSNEYLIGQNAIFKIGGVPINVNYRYVEEELIYLLDNSDAEAVFYHACYSSRIKQIAKSLPNIKAWIEVADGNKSHFSDCIRYEKILNDYPPMERIERDPETIYMLYTGGTTGMPKGVMYKPVSYTHLTLPTKVRV
;
A
#
# COMPACT_ATOMS: atom_id res chain seq x y z
N MET A 1 -16.77 -18.38 2.35
CA MET A 1 -16.27 -17.03 2.65
C MET A 1 -14.97 -16.86 1.88
N ASN A 2 -14.93 -15.96 0.91
CA ASN A 2 -13.70 -15.70 0.14
C ASN A 2 -12.78 -14.81 0.99
N LEU A 3 -11.79 -15.41 1.64
CA LEU A 3 -10.86 -14.69 2.50
C LEU A 3 -9.75 -14.06 1.65
N ASN A 4 -9.66 -12.74 1.69
CA ASN A 4 -8.49 -11.97 1.25
C ASN A 4 -8.04 -11.05 2.40
N PHE A 5 -6.90 -10.38 2.25
CA PHE A 5 -6.36 -9.54 3.32
C PHE A 5 -7.34 -8.45 3.77
N ALA A 6 -7.98 -7.72 2.84
CA ALA A 6 -8.92 -6.67 3.21
C ALA A 6 -10.15 -7.22 3.94
N SER A 7 -10.72 -8.36 3.48
CA SER A 7 -11.89 -8.97 4.12
C SER A 7 -11.60 -9.43 5.55
N VAL A 8 -10.41 -9.96 5.81
CA VAL A 8 -9.99 -10.35 7.16
C VAL A 8 -9.86 -9.13 8.07
N TRP A 9 -9.23 -8.06 7.60
CA TRP A 9 -9.05 -6.85 8.39
C TRP A 9 -10.35 -6.09 8.63
N GLU A 10 -11.26 -6.08 7.65
CA GLU A 10 -12.62 -5.56 7.81
C GLU A 10 -13.40 -6.34 8.90
N MET A 11 -13.27 -7.66 8.92
CA MET A 11 -13.88 -8.51 9.94
C MET A 11 -13.33 -8.21 11.34
N ILE A 12 -12.00 -8.01 11.46
CA ILE A 12 -11.39 -7.66 12.76
C ILE A 12 -11.86 -6.27 13.20
N ALA A 13 -11.95 -5.31 12.28
CA ALA A 13 -12.45 -3.96 12.58
C ALA A 13 -13.91 -3.98 13.08
N ASP A 14 -14.73 -4.91 12.60
CA ASP A 14 -16.11 -5.09 13.09
C ASP A 14 -16.17 -5.76 14.47
N LEU A 15 -15.26 -6.69 14.76
CA LEU A 15 -15.23 -7.46 16.00
C LEU A 15 -14.64 -6.68 17.17
N VAL A 16 -13.57 -5.90 16.92
CA VAL A 16 -12.81 -5.20 17.96
C VAL A 16 -12.45 -3.77 17.52
N PRO A 17 -13.45 -2.92 17.21
CA PRO A 17 -13.28 -1.62 16.56
C PRO A 17 -12.38 -0.65 17.33
N ASP A 18 -12.44 -0.68 18.64
CA ASP A 18 -11.77 0.28 19.53
C ASP A 18 -10.38 -0.21 19.99
N ASN A 19 -9.99 -1.46 19.67
CA ASN A 19 -8.66 -1.97 19.98
C ASN A 19 -7.61 -1.37 19.04
N ASP A 20 -6.37 -1.31 19.52
CA ASP A 20 -5.24 -0.85 18.75
C ASP A 20 -4.97 -1.77 17.56
N ALA A 21 -4.89 -1.20 16.37
CA ALA A 21 -4.56 -1.88 15.13
C ALA A 21 -3.13 -1.61 14.69
N LEU A 22 -2.71 -0.35 14.74
CA LEU A 22 -1.39 0.09 14.32
C LEU A 22 -0.77 0.95 15.41
N ILE A 23 0.53 0.77 15.65
CA ILE A 23 1.31 1.56 16.60
C ILE A 23 2.62 1.94 15.93
N CYS A 24 2.86 3.24 15.80
CA CYS A 24 4.11 3.78 15.27
C CYS A 24 4.61 4.92 16.18
N GLY A 25 5.56 4.62 17.04
CA GLY A 25 5.96 5.56 18.11
C GLY A 25 4.82 5.84 19.07
N GLU A 26 4.41 7.10 19.17
CA GLU A 26 3.27 7.54 19.99
C GLU A 26 1.95 7.57 19.22
N ASP A 27 1.99 7.40 17.90
CA ASP A 27 0.77 7.40 17.07
C ASP A 27 0.12 6.02 17.07
N VAL A 28 -1.06 5.95 17.69
CA VAL A 28 -1.86 4.73 17.84
C VAL A 28 -3.15 4.87 17.02
N VAL A 29 -3.42 3.88 16.19
CA VAL A 29 -4.61 3.85 15.32
C VAL A 29 -5.45 2.63 15.67
N SER A 30 -6.73 2.86 16.04
CA SER A 30 -7.67 1.77 16.31
C SER A 30 -8.11 1.05 15.03
N TRP A 31 -8.63 -0.18 15.15
CA TRP A 31 -9.15 -0.96 14.02
C TRP A 31 -10.22 -0.21 13.23
N LYS A 32 -11.14 0.47 13.89
CA LYS A 32 -12.16 1.32 13.27
C LYS A 32 -11.54 2.47 12.47
N SER A 33 -10.53 3.14 13.05
CA SER A 33 -9.84 4.24 12.37
C SER A 33 -9.02 3.73 11.20
N TYR A 34 -8.33 2.60 11.34
CA TYR A 34 -7.57 1.94 10.29
C TYR A 34 -8.46 1.56 9.10
N ASP A 35 -9.60 0.93 9.35
CA ASP A 35 -10.58 0.56 8.32
C ASP A 35 -11.14 1.80 7.60
N SER A 36 -11.55 2.82 8.37
CA SER A 36 -12.11 4.06 7.83
C SER A 36 -11.09 4.82 6.96
N ARG A 37 -9.86 5.04 7.46
CA ARG A 37 -8.81 5.74 6.71
C ARG A 37 -8.46 4.98 5.43
N SER A 38 -8.31 3.65 5.51
CA SER A 38 -8.03 2.80 4.35
C SER A 38 -9.16 2.85 3.32
N SER A 39 -10.43 2.90 3.76
CA SER A 39 -11.59 3.00 2.87
C SER A 39 -11.65 4.35 2.14
N LYS A 40 -11.25 5.46 2.79
CA LYS A 40 -11.15 6.78 2.14
C LYS A 40 -10.05 6.81 1.09
N VAL A 41 -8.90 6.21 1.41
CA VAL A 41 -7.78 6.10 0.46
C VAL A 41 -8.17 5.20 -0.72
N ALA A 42 -8.89 4.10 -0.47
CA ALA A 42 -9.43 3.24 -1.53
C ALA A 42 -10.38 4.00 -2.47
N SER A 43 -11.24 4.88 -1.91
CA SER A 43 -12.11 5.76 -2.69
C SER A 43 -11.32 6.69 -3.61
N ALA A 44 -10.23 7.29 -3.11
CA ALA A 44 -9.36 8.15 -3.91
C ALA A 44 -8.66 7.38 -5.03
N LEU A 45 -8.18 6.16 -4.76
CA LEU A 45 -7.58 5.28 -5.77
C LEU A 45 -8.59 4.92 -6.87
N THR A 46 -9.81 4.57 -6.50
CA THR A 46 -10.88 4.25 -7.46
C THR A 46 -11.23 5.48 -8.30
N ASN A 47 -11.29 6.68 -7.69
CA ASN A 47 -11.53 7.93 -8.42
C ASN A 47 -10.38 8.26 -9.39
N ALA A 48 -9.16 7.84 -9.11
CA ALA A 48 -8.02 7.96 -10.03
C ALA A 48 -7.99 6.86 -11.12
N GLY A 49 -9.02 5.99 -11.18
CA GLY A 49 -9.15 4.95 -12.19
C GLY A 49 -8.39 3.67 -11.88
N LEU A 50 -8.10 3.40 -10.60
CA LEU A 50 -7.55 2.12 -10.15
C LEU A 50 -8.69 1.18 -9.70
N GLY A 51 -8.45 -0.13 -9.77
CA GLY A 51 -9.43 -1.15 -9.38
C GLY A 51 -8.78 -2.52 -9.20
N ALA A 52 -9.55 -3.58 -9.45
CA ALA A 52 -9.06 -4.95 -9.34
C ALA A 52 -7.81 -5.17 -10.22
N ASN A 53 -6.80 -5.80 -9.64
CA ASN A 53 -5.48 -6.06 -10.24
C ASN A 53 -4.61 -4.81 -10.54
N SER A 54 -5.10 -3.59 -10.32
CA SER A 54 -4.26 -2.39 -10.39
C SER A 54 -3.13 -2.49 -9.36
N LYS A 55 -1.94 -2.08 -9.76
CA LYS A 55 -0.74 -2.20 -8.93
C LYS A 55 -0.33 -0.85 -8.38
N ALA A 56 0.01 -0.79 -7.09
CA ALA A 56 0.44 0.46 -6.46
C ALA A 56 1.68 0.27 -5.59
N GLY A 57 2.68 1.10 -5.83
CA GLY A 57 3.94 1.11 -5.09
C GLY A 57 3.83 1.83 -3.76
N LEU A 58 4.43 1.25 -2.72
CA LEU A 58 4.55 1.82 -1.38
C LEU A 58 6.01 2.22 -1.14
N TYR A 59 6.39 3.42 -1.59
CA TYR A 59 7.73 4.00 -1.42
C TYR A 59 7.76 4.89 -0.17
N LEU A 60 7.56 4.26 0.97
CA LEU A 60 7.39 4.88 2.28
C LEU A 60 8.37 4.28 3.29
N ASN A 61 8.75 5.04 4.30
CA ASN A 61 9.33 4.51 5.53
C ASN A 61 8.24 3.73 6.30
N ASN A 62 8.66 2.95 7.29
CA ASN A 62 7.72 2.30 8.19
C ASN A 62 6.88 3.35 8.93
N SER A 63 5.57 3.34 8.69
CA SER A 63 4.60 4.28 9.27
C SER A 63 3.20 3.68 9.24
N ASN A 64 2.26 4.28 9.95
CA ASN A 64 0.85 3.88 9.90
C ASN A 64 0.29 4.06 8.49
N GLU A 65 0.68 5.10 7.75
CA GLU A 65 0.25 5.39 6.39
C GLU A 65 0.68 4.32 5.38
N TYR A 66 1.84 3.65 5.63
CA TYR A 66 2.26 2.50 4.82
C TYR A 66 1.20 1.38 4.86
N LEU A 67 0.77 0.99 6.07
CA LEU A 67 -0.22 -0.07 6.25
C LEU A 67 -1.62 0.36 5.83
N ILE A 68 -1.98 1.63 6.03
CA ILE A 68 -3.24 2.20 5.55
C ILE A 68 -3.29 2.19 4.02
N GLY A 69 -2.22 2.61 3.35
CA GLY A 69 -2.10 2.54 1.89
C GLY A 69 -2.16 1.11 1.36
N GLN A 70 -1.46 0.19 2.01
CA GLN A 70 -1.48 -1.24 1.68
C GLN A 70 -2.90 -1.82 1.77
N ASN A 71 -3.61 -1.55 2.88
CA ASN A 71 -4.99 -2.00 3.04
C ASN A 71 -5.92 -1.36 2.01
N ALA A 72 -5.76 -0.08 1.71
CA ALA A 72 -6.55 0.60 0.70
C ALA A 72 -6.41 -0.05 -0.69
N ILE A 73 -5.20 -0.45 -1.05
CA ILE A 73 -4.94 -1.18 -2.30
C ILE A 73 -5.64 -2.54 -2.28
N PHE A 74 -5.57 -3.29 -1.18
CA PHE A 74 -6.32 -4.53 -1.04
C PHE A 74 -7.83 -4.32 -1.09
N LYS A 75 -8.34 -3.20 -0.53
CA LYS A 75 -9.78 -2.89 -0.54
C LYS A 75 -10.35 -2.72 -1.94
N ILE A 76 -9.59 -2.17 -2.88
CA ILE A 76 -9.99 -2.08 -4.30
C ILE A 76 -9.73 -3.38 -5.09
N GLY A 77 -9.26 -4.45 -4.46
CA GLY A 77 -8.82 -5.68 -5.14
C GLY A 77 -7.50 -5.51 -5.91
N GLY A 78 -6.74 -4.49 -5.58
CA GLY A 78 -5.45 -4.18 -6.20
C GLY A 78 -4.29 -4.95 -5.56
N VAL A 79 -3.10 -4.76 -6.11
CA VAL A 79 -1.85 -5.42 -5.75
C VAL A 79 -0.87 -4.40 -5.16
N PRO A 80 -0.64 -4.40 -3.84
CA PRO A 80 0.39 -3.54 -3.27
C PRO A 80 1.79 -4.07 -3.61
N ILE A 81 2.70 -3.14 -3.87
CA ILE A 81 4.11 -3.40 -4.18
C ILE A 81 4.95 -2.75 -3.10
N ASN A 82 5.71 -3.56 -2.36
CA ASN A 82 6.70 -3.01 -1.44
C ASN A 82 7.90 -2.45 -2.22
N VAL A 83 8.17 -1.16 -2.05
CA VAL A 83 9.29 -0.46 -2.67
C VAL A 83 10.28 -0.06 -1.59
N ASN A 84 11.54 -0.52 -1.72
CA ASN A 84 12.56 -0.16 -0.76
C ASN A 84 12.83 1.36 -0.80
N TYR A 85 12.62 2.04 0.32
CA TYR A 85 12.80 3.50 0.45
C TYR A 85 14.24 3.98 0.17
N ARG A 86 15.21 3.06 0.13
CA ARG A 86 16.62 3.37 -0.20
C ARG A 86 16.90 3.42 -1.69
N TYR A 87 15.97 2.96 -2.54
CA TYR A 87 16.16 2.98 -3.98
C TYR A 87 16.30 4.40 -4.50
N VAL A 88 17.22 4.55 -5.44
CA VAL A 88 17.47 5.78 -6.19
C VAL A 88 16.66 5.79 -7.50
N GLU A 89 16.82 6.84 -8.29
CA GLU A 89 15.97 7.12 -9.44
C GLU A 89 15.91 5.98 -10.46
N GLU A 90 17.05 5.40 -10.82
CA GLU A 90 17.13 4.32 -11.83
C GLU A 90 16.43 3.05 -11.35
N GLU A 91 16.63 2.68 -10.08
CA GLU A 91 16.00 1.52 -9.47
C GLU A 91 14.48 1.69 -9.34
N LEU A 92 14.03 2.92 -9.01
CA LEU A 92 12.61 3.25 -8.91
C LEU A 92 11.93 3.19 -10.29
N ILE A 93 12.53 3.79 -11.32
CA ILE A 93 11.99 3.73 -12.68
C ILE A 93 11.88 2.27 -13.11
N TYR A 94 12.95 1.49 -12.96
CA TYR A 94 12.92 0.08 -13.30
C TYR A 94 11.83 -0.70 -12.58
N LEU A 95 11.75 -0.55 -11.24
CA LEU A 95 10.79 -1.32 -10.44
C LEU A 95 9.34 -0.93 -10.78
N LEU A 96 9.04 0.37 -10.85
CA LEU A 96 7.69 0.85 -11.08
C LEU A 96 7.20 0.53 -12.50
N ASP A 97 8.08 0.59 -13.50
CA ASP A 97 7.79 0.19 -14.88
C ASP A 97 7.63 -1.33 -14.98
N ASN A 98 8.58 -2.10 -14.48
CA ASN A 98 8.57 -3.57 -14.52
C ASN A 98 7.38 -4.19 -13.77
N SER A 99 6.89 -3.51 -12.75
CA SER A 99 5.71 -3.95 -11.99
C SER A 99 4.38 -3.51 -12.60
N ASP A 100 4.38 -2.72 -13.68
CA ASP A 100 3.20 -2.03 -14.22
C ASP A 100 2.46 -1.22 -13.15
N ALA A 101 3.17 -0.50 -12.29
CA ALA A 101 2.56 0.31 -11.24
C ALA A 101 1.70 1.43 -11.83
N GLU A 102 0.51 1.63 -11.26
CA GLU A 102 -0.46 2.64 -11.67
C GLU A 102 -0.62 3.76 -10.63
N ALA A 103 -0.16 3.53 -9.41
CA ALA A 103 -0.08 4.55 -8.36
C ALA A 103 1.16 4.37 -7.50
N VAL A 104 1.60 5.44 -6.85
CA VAL A 104 2.74 5.41 -5.91
C VAL A 104 2.43 6.25 -4.70
N PHE A 105 2.55 5.66 -3.52
CA PHE A 105 2.59 6.37 -2.25
C PHE A 105 4.03 6.68 -1.90
N TYR A 106 4.31 7.88 -1.43
CA TYR A 106 5.66 8.29 -1.03
C TYR A 106 5.64 9.35 0.07
N HIS A 107 6.66 9.40 0.92
CA HIS A 107 6.83 10.49 1.89
C HIS A 107 7.36 11.77 1.23
N ALA A 108 7.00 12.93 1.79
CA ALA A 108 7.38 14.24 1.27
C ALA A 108 8.91 14.42 1.15
N CYS A 109 9.71 13.78 2.01
CA CYS A 109 11.18 13.78 1.91
C CYS A 109 11.70 13.21 0.57
N TYR A 110 10.92 12.36 -0.11
CA TYR A 110 11.26 11.79 -1.41
C TYR A 110 10.70 12.58 -2.61
N SER A 111 9.97 13.66 -2.37
CA SER A 111 9.26 14.41 -3.42
C SER A 111 10.17 14.95 -4.52
N SER A 112 11.41 15.33 -4.20
CA SER A 112 12.39 15.76 -5.22
C SER A 112 12.75 14.64 -6.18
N ARG A 113 12.92 13.41 -5.67
CA ARG A 113 13.19 12.21 -6.46
C ARG A 113 11.99 11.84 -7.32
N ILE A 114 10.80 11.82 -6.73
CA ILE A 114 9.56 11.57 -7.48
C ILE A 114 9.39 12.55 -8.63
N LYS A 115 9.64 13.85 -8.40
CA LYS A 115 9.59 14.89 -9.45
C LYS A 115 10.52 14.59 -10.64
N GLN A 116 11.70 14.03 -10.37
CA GLN A 116 12.68 13.70 -11.42
C GLN A 116 12.21 12.51 -12.27
N ILE A 117 11.64 11.48 -11.64
CA ILE A 117 11.26 10.24 -12.32
C ILE A 117 9.85 10.26 -12.92
N ALA A 118 8.96 11.14 -12.45
CA ALA A 118 7.54 11.11 -12.82
C ALA A 118 7.31 11.15 -14.35
N LYS A 119 8.11 11.92 -15.08
CA LYS A 119 8.00 12.00 -16.55
C LYS A 119 8.37 10.70 -17.27
N SER A 120 9.20 9.85 -16.66
CA SER A 120 9.60 8.55 -17.21
C SER A 120 8.60 7.45 -16.94
N LEU A 121 7.55 7.72 -16.15
CA LEU A 121 6.54 6.76 -15.70
C LEU A 121 5.12 7.22 -16.07
N PRO A 122 4.80 7.33 -17.37
CA PRO A 122 3.52 7.89 -17.83
C PRO A 122 2.29 7.05 -17.44
N ASN A 123 2.49 5.79 -17.06
CA ASN A 123 1.42 4.88 -16.65
C ASN A 123 0.94 5.13 -15.21
N ILE A 124 1.69 5.90 -14.41
CA ILE A 124 1.27 6.26 -13.05
C ILE A 124 0.12 7.27 -13.12
N LYS A 125 -1.06 6.85 -12.71
CA LYS A 125 -2.30 7.64 -12.66
C LYS A 125 -2.40 8.51 -11.41
N ALA A 126 -1.76 8.07 -10.31
CA ALA A 126 -1.83 8.78 -9.03
C ALA A 126 -0.49 8.73 -8.27
N TRP A 127 0.03 9.91 -7.97
CA TRP A 127 1.12 10.11 -7.02
C TRP A 127 0.52 10.57 -5.71
N ILE A 128 0.67 9.81 -4.63
CA ILE A 128 0.07 10.10 -3.32
C ILE A 128 1.19 10.44 -2.34
N GLU A 129 1.25 11.70 -1.93
CA GLU A 129 2.26 12.19 -1.00
C GLU A 129 1.74 12.18 0.43
N VAL A 130 2.52 11.58 1.31
CA VAL A 130 2.32 11.54 2.76
C VAL A 130 3.24 12.59 3.41
N ALA A 131 2.68 13.46 4.24
CA ALA A 131 3.46 14.45 4.99
C ALA A 131 4.34 13.76 6.05
N ASP A 132 5.58 14.22 6.15
CA ASP A 132 6.57 13.73 7.12
C ASP A 132 7.37 14.86 7.78
N GLY A 133 6.80 16.09 7.73
CA GLY A 133 7.45 17.32 8.21
C GLY A 133 8.41 17.95 7.20
N ASN A 134 8.74 17.27 6.12
CA ASN A 134 9.58 17.82 5.07
C ASN A 134 8.78 18.65 4.06
N LYS A 135 9.48 19.58 3.37
CA LYS A 135 8.89 20.34 2.29
C LYS A 135 8.70 19.47 1.04
N SER A 136 7.51 19.54 0.47
CA SER A 136 7.26 18.92 -0.82
C SER A 136 7.87 19.74 -1.97
N HIS A 137 8.39 19.03 -2.96
CA HIS A 137 8.97 19.57 -4.19
C HIS A 137 8.24 19.13 -5.46
N PHE A 138 7.18 18.32 -5.34
CA PHE A 138 6.36 17.83 -6.43
C PHE A 138 4.91 18.25 -6.25
N SER A 139 4.36 19.00 -7.21
CA SER A 139 3.02 19.58 -7.13
C SER A 139 1.93 18.71 -7.79
N ASP A 140 2.34 17.83 -8.70
CA ASP A 140 1.42 16.96 -9.44
C ASP A 140 1.14 15.67 -8.65
N CYS A 141 0.62 15.87 -7.45
CA CYS A 141 0.32 14.78 -6.51
C CYS A 141 -0.95 15.06 -5.70
N ILE A 142 -1.53 14.01 -5.19
CA ILE A 142 -2.63 14.05 -4.23
C ILE A 142 -2.03 13.98 -2.83
N ARG A 143 -2.43 14.86 -1.93
CA ARG A 143 -2.02 14.83 -0.53
C ARG A 143 -2.83 13.80 0.23
N TYR A 144 -2.15 12.92 0.96
CA TYR A 144 -2.80 11.90 1.77
C TYR A 144 -3.79 12.51 2.78
N GLU A 145 -3.40 13.59 3.46
CA GLU A 145 -4.23 14.28 4.45
C GLU A 145 -5.50 14.88 3.80
N LYS A 146 -5.37 15.35 2.55
CA LYS A 146 -6.52 15.85 1.78
C LYS A 146 -7.47 14.68 1.43
N ILE A 147 -6.94 13.51 1.11
CA ILE A 147 -7.79 12.33 0.89
C ILE A 147 -8.64 12.03 2.11
N LEU A 148 -8.05 12.05 3.31
CA LEU A 148 -8.77 11.76 4.54
C LEU A 148 -9.88 12.76 4.86
N ASN A 149 -9.78 14.00 4.36
CA ASN A 149 -10.78 15.05 4.56
C ASN A 149 -11.87 15.06 3.49
N ASP A 150 -11.49 14.86 2.22
CA ASP A 150 -12.35 15.17 1.06
C ASP A 150 -13.09 13.93 0.52
N TYR A 151 -12.57 12.71 0.76
CA TYR A 151 -13.18 11.50 0.21
C TYR A 151 -14.05 10.76 1.22
N PRO A 152 -15.25 10.30 0.80
CA PRO A 152 -16.04 9.40 1.62
C PRO A 152 -15.37 8.01 1.67
N PRO A 153 -15.62 7.22 2.73
CA PRO A 153 -15.18 5.82 2.75
C PRO A 153 -15.81 5.04 1.59
N MET A 154 -14.99 4.22 0.92
CA MET A 154 -15.47 3.28 -0.09
C MET A 154 -16.33 2.19 0.58
N GLU A 155 -17.43 1.81 -0.04
CA GLU A 155 -18.21 0.65 0.37
C GLU A 155 -17.39 -0.64 0.21
N ARG A 156 -17.70 -1.63 1.05
CA ARG A 156 -17.07 -2.96 0.94
C ARG A 156 -17.56 -3.66 -0.31
N ILE A 157 -16.64 -4.22 -1.07
CA ILE A 157 -16.91 -4.96 -2.30
C ILE A 157 -16.48 -6.42 -2.15
N GLU A 158 -17.02 -7.29 -2.98
CA GLU A 158 -16.49 -8.64 -3.13
C GLU A 158 -15.17 -8.59 -3.88
N ARG A 159 -14.17 -9.36 -3.40
CA ARG A 159 -12.80 -9.37 -3.94
C ARG A 159 -12.36 -10.79 -4.26
N ASP A 160 -11.52 -10.91 -5.29
CA ASP A 160 -10.94 -12.20 -5.66
C ASP A 160 -10.02 -12.71 -4.51
N PRO A 161 -10.24 -13.92 -3.99
CA PRO A 161 -9.37 -14.53 -2.97
C PRO A 161 -7.96 -14.79 -3.49
N GLU A 162 -7.74 -14.84 -4.79
CA GLU A 162 -6.44 -15.03 -5.44
C GLU A 162 -5.66 -13.72 -5.62
N THR A 163 -6.17 -12.58 -5.10
CA THR A 163 -5.46 -11.29 -5.13
C THR A 163 -4.07 -11.44 -4.53
N ILE A 164 -3.06 -11.06 -5.29
CA ILE A 164 -1.66 -11.22 -4.88
C ILE A 164 -1.14 -10.02 -4.08
N TYR A 165 -0.04 -10.25 -3.37
CA TYR A 165 0.84 -9.24 -2.82
C TYR A 165 2.21 -9.38 -3.47
N MET A 166 2.83 -8.27 -3.88
CA MET A 166 4.10 -8.30 -4.60
C MET A 166 5.22 -7.70 -3.74
N LEU A 167 6.26 -8.49 -3.52
CA LEU A 167 7.47 -8.06 -2.82
C LEU A 167 8.65 -8.03 -3.79
N TYR A 168 9.30 -6.87 -3.93
CA TYR A 168 10.56 -6.79 -4.63
C TYR A 168 11.72 -7.03 -3.67
N THR A 169 12.49 -8.07 -3.94
CA THR A 169 13.68 -8.42 -3.15
C THR A 169 14.94 -8.01 -3.90
N GLY A 170 15.84 -7.32 -3.19
CA GLY A 170 17.18 -7.04 -3.71
C GLY A 170 17.98 -8.34 -3.83
N GLY A 171 18.34 -8.73 -5.05
CA GLY A 171 19.29 -9.82 -5.28
C GLY A 171 20.72 -9.31 -5.12
N THR A 172 21.65 -10.17 -4.66
CA THR A 172 23.09 -9.85 -4.54
C THR A 172 23.78 -9.63 -5.89
N THR A 173 23.10 -9.84 -7.00
CA THR A 173 23.71 -9.91 -8.35
C THR A 173 22.88 -9.20 -9.45
N GLY A 174 22.07 -8.19 -9.15
CA GLY A 174 21.32 -7.51 -10.21
C GLY A 174 20.10 -6.71 -9.75
N MET A 175 19.30 -6.29 -10.71
CA MET A 175 18.06 -5.53 -10.48
C MET A 175 17.07 -6.31 -9.61
N PRO A 176 16.25 -5.60 -8.78
CA PRO A 176 15.26 -6.22 -7.91
C PRO A 176 14.28 -7.14 -8.67
N LYS A 177 13.93 -8.27 -8.08
CA LYS A 177 12.96 -9.22 -8.65
C LYS A 177 11.67 -9.23 -7.84
N GLY A 178 10.53 -9.15 -8.52
CA GLY A 178 9.21 -9.22 -7.91
C GLY A 178 8.84 -10.68 -7.56
N VAL A 179 8.55 -10.93 -6.29
CA VAL A 179 8.02 -12.20 -5.80
C VAL A 179 6.53 -12.00 -5.52
N MET A 180 5.69 -12.83 -6.13
CA MET A 180 4.24 -12.77 -5.99
C MET A 180 3.78 -13.76 -4.91
N TYR A 181 3.06 -13.26 -3.89
CA TYR A 181 2.48 -14.06 -2.83
C TYR A 181 0.96 -14.09 -2.96
N LYS A 182 0.36 -15.27 -2.88
CA LYS A 182 -1.10 -15.44 -2.78
C LYS A 182 -1.51 -15.58 -1.32
N PRO A 183 -2.69 -15.04 -0.89
CA PRO A 183 -3.19 -15.17 0.48
C PRO A 183 -3.28 -16.62 0.94
N VAL A 184 -3.72 -17.52 0.07
CA VAL A 184 -3.83 -18.98 0.34
C VAL A 184 -2.50 -19.59 0.75
N SER A 185 -1.37 -19.09 0.27
CA SER A 185 -0.04 -19.59 0.65
C SER A 185 0.28 -19.35 2.13
N TYR A 186 -0.35 -18.35 2.77
CA TYR A 186 -0.17 -18.07 4.20
C TYR A 186 -1.09 -18.91 5.09
N THR A 187 -2.26 -19.31 4.61
CA THR A 187 -3.17 -20.18 5.37
C THR A 187 -2.66 -21.62 5.48
N HIS A 188 -1.78 -22.04 4.58
CA HIS A 188 -1.11 -23.35 4.62
C HIS A 188 0.25 -23.33 5.32
N LEU A 189 0.77 -22.18 5.71
CA LEU A 189 1.89 -22.05 6.63
C LEU A 189 1.42 -22.24 8.07
N THR A 190 0.80 -23.36 8.38
CA THR A 190 0.80 -23.87 9.74
C THR A 190 2.24 -24.22 10.04
N LEU A 191 2.91 -23.35 10.79
CA LEU A 191 4.19 -23.66 11.41
C LEU A 191 4.00 -24.99 12.13
N PRO A 192 4.82 -26.02 11.88
CA PRO A 192 4.80 -27.21 12.68
C PRO A 192 5.25 -26.82 14.08
N THR A 193 4.28 -26.61 14.97
CA THR A 193 4.51 -26.43 16.40
C THR A 193 5.01 -27.76 16.98
N LYS A 194 6.22 -28.14 16.65
CA LYS A 194 6.98 -29.11 17.44
C LYS A 194 7.76 -28.33 18.48
N VAL A 195 7.08 -27.94 19.54
CA VAL A 195 7.74 -27.69 20.82
C VAL A 195 8.18 -29.07 21.33
N ARG A 196 9.45 -29.39 21.21
CA ARG A 196 10.07 -30.44 22.04
C ARG A 196 10.38 -29.77 23.38
N VAL A 197 9.69 -30.19 24.41
CA VAL A 197 10.09 -30.04 25.81
C VAL A 197 11.29 -30.96 26.05
#